data_7b16578ffbaa59809719e92321c717fe
#
_entry.id   7b16578ffbaa59809719e92321c717fe
#
_cell.length_a   1.000
_cell.length_b   1.000
_cell.length_c   1.000
_cell.angle_alpha   90.00
_cell.angle_beta   90.00
_cell.angle_gamma   90.00
#
_symmetry.space_group_name_H-M   'P 1'
#
loop_
_entity.id
_entity.type
_entity.pdbx_description
1 polymer ?
#
loop_
_entity_poly.entity_id
_entity_poly.type
_entity_poly.pdbx_seq_one_letter_code
_entity_poly.pdbx_strand_id
1 'polypeptide(L)'
;MDRLTANINRTDIWKEDSWKSVELYNDWFMKFAPSAFRDARRGVLRQVRNAFSSTQNLTDICVNTIECAPNALSVLRMATAPPLAQDRLAGLANCNKSLIKTLEKGQLPNRMTEETLSLHLDRIASVINSMIDTEIFPWMEGKNSTPQQLSRSSAIVADRLTGVLSDPIIRNSQEKRQFDIISDYLDSKGYEHMAASFSEFSKMPELSYSFHVNIPVNITTEKMINIPADVAIMRRKEFGDFPLLVECKSAGDFTNTNKRRKEEAIKAAQLKTTYGTEIQFVLFLCGYFDTGYLGYEAAEGIDWIWEHRIDDFSKLGV
;
A
#
# COMPACT_ATOMS: atom_id res chain seq x y z
N MET A 1 -22.07 -29.33 -6.64
CA MET A 1 -22.94 -28.12 -6.55
C MET A 1 -22.53 -27.17 -7.64
N ASP A 2 -23.48 -26.52 -8.31
CA ASP A 2 -23.14 -25.44 -9.21
C ASP A 2 -22.47 -24.31 -8.40
N ARG A 3 -21.40 -23.74 -8.94
CA ARG A 3 -20.67 -22.65 -8.29
C ARG A 3 -21.56 -21.43 -8.17
N LEU A 4 -21.74 -20.92 -6.96
CA LEU A 4 -22.48 -19.68 -6.73
C LEU A 4 -21.76 -18.51 -7.41
N THR A 5 -22.53 -17.64 -8.06
CA THR A 5 -22.02 -16.46 -8.75
C THR A 5 -22.80 -15.21 -8.38
N ALA A 6 -22.13 -14.06 -8.33
CA ALA A 6 -22.72 -12.78 -7.99
C ALA A 6 -22.92 -11.89 -9.25
N ASN A 7 -21.85 -11.51 -9.90
CA ASN A 7 -21.87 -10.51 -10.99
C ASN A 7 -21.25 -10.98 -12.30
N ILE A 8 -20.49 -12.06 -12.33
CA ILE A 8 -19.76 -12.57 -13.49
C ILE A 8 -20.69 -12.82 -14.72
N ASN A 9 -21.94 -13.24 -14.49
CA ASN A 9 -22.90 -13.54 -15.55
C ASN A 9 -23.88 -12.39 -15.87
N ARG A 10 -23.67 -11.19 -15.26
CA ARG A 10 -24.59 -10.04 -15.38
C ARG A 10 -24.03 -8.97 -16.30
N THR A 11 -23.66 -9.36 -17.51
CA THR A 11 -22.98 -8.47 -18.49
C THR A 11 -23.83 -7.24 -18.88
N ASP A 12 -25.14 -7.33 -18.74
CA ASP A 12 -26.11 -6.26 -18.99
C ASP A 12 -25.92 -5.04 -18.08
N ILE A 13 -25.45 -5.23 -16.85
CA ILE A 13 -25.29 -4.15 -15.87
C ILE A 13 -23.82 -3.74 -15.63
N TRP A 14 -22.83 -4.46 -16.17
CA TRP A 14 -21.41 -4.18 -15.90
C TRP A 14 -21.02 -2.73 -16.16
N LYS A 15 -21.50 -2.15 -17.25
CA LYS A 15 -21.20 -0.77 -17.62
C LYS A 15 -21.77 0.23 -16.62
N GLU A 16 -23.01 0.04 -16.19
CA GLU A 16 -23.67 0.90 -15.21
C GLU A 16 -22.98 0.80 -13.85
N ASP A 17 -22.70 -0.42 -13.39
CA ASP A 17 -22.02 -0.65 -12.12
C ASP A 17 -20.58 -0.09 -12.11
N SER A 18 -19.85 -0.18 -13.24
CA SER A 18 -18.54 0.47 -13.39
C SER A 18 -18.63 1.98 -13.18
N TRP A 19 -19.62 2.65 -13.77
CA TRP A 19 -19.83 4.09 -13.58
C TRP A 19 -20.19 4.46 -12.13
N LYS A 20 -21.11 3.73 -11.52
CA LYS A 20 -21.47 3.92 -10.11
C LYS A 20 -20.26 3.75 -9.18
N SER A 21 -19.42 2.78 -9.48
CA SER A 21 -18.20 2.54 -8.72
C SER A 21 -17.19 3.68 -8.83
N VAL A 22 -17.03 4.26 -10.02
CA VAL A 22 -16.20 5.45 -10.26
C VAL A 22 -16.75 6.66 -9.50
N GLU A 23 -18.05 6.89 -9.55
CA GLU A 23 -18.70 8.00 -8.81
C GLU A 23 -18.49 7.86 -7.30
N LEU A 24 -18.71 6.67 -6.74
CA LEU A 24 -18.49 6.38 -5.32
C LEU A 24 -17.04 6.63 -4.90
N TYR A 25 -16.09 6.16 -5.71
CA TYR A 25 -14.66 6.38 -5.45
C TYR A 25 -14.31 7.87 -5.48
N ASN A 26 -14.75 8.60 -6.51
CA ASN A 26 -14.45 10.00 -6.69
C ASN A 26 -15.05 10.85 -5.55
N ASP A 27 -16.26 10.57 -5.14
CA ASP A 27 -16.91 11.23 -4.01
C ASP A 27 -16.11 11.06 -2.70
N TRP A 28 -15.63 9.86 -2.44
CA TRP A 28 -14.76 9.60 -1.29
C TRP A 28 -13.43 10.32 -1.44
N PHE A 29 -12.76 10.18 -2.60
CA PHE A 29 -11.44 10.76 -2.84
C PHE A 29 -11.45 12.28 -2.71
N MET A 30 -12.41 12.95 -3.32
CA MET A 30 -12.54 14.42 -3.25
C MET A 30 -12.77 14.93 -1.82
N LYS A 31 -13.43 14.16 -0.98
CA LYS A 31 -13.66 14.51 0.44
C LYS A 31 -12.45 14.21 1.31
N PHE A 32 -11.79 13.08 1.10
CA PHE A 32 -10.73 12.58 1.97
C PHE A 32 -9.34 13.12 1.60
N ALA A 33 -8.93 13.00 0.33
CA ALA A 33 -7.56 13.24 -0.09
C ALA A 33 -7.06 14.67 0.18
N PRO A 34 -7.86 15.76 -0.04
CA PRO A 34 -7.39 17.11 0.25
C PRO A 34 -7.11 17.37 1.73
N SER A 35 -7.88 16.77 2.65
CA SER A 35 -7.63 16.92 4.08
C SER A 35 -6.41 16.10 4.51
N ALA A 36 -6.32 14.84 4.07
CA ALA A 36 -5.18 13.97 4.36
C ALA A 36 -3.86 14.57 3.88
N PHE A 37 -3.84 15.15 2.66
CA PHE A 37 -2.66 15.82 2.12
C PHE A 37 -2.26 17.06 2.96
N ARG A 38 -3.22 17.90 3.35
CA ARG A 38 -2.95 19.08 4.19
C ARG A 38 -2.45 18.71 5.58
N ASP A 39 -2.99 17.64 6.18
CA ASP A 39 -2.56 17.15 7.49
C ASP A 39 -1.15 16.58 7.42
N ALA A 40 -0.85 15.77 6.40
CA ALA A 40 0.51 15.28 6.15
C ALA A 40 1.50 16.43 5.99
N ARG A 41 1.17 17.47 5.19
CA ARG A 41 2.02 18.65 4.97
C ARG A 41 2.35 19.38 6.28
N ARG A 42 1.38 19.52 7.20
CA ARG A 42 1.62 20.14 8.51
C ARG A 42 2.65 19.37 9.36
N GLY A 43 2.59 18.04 9.32
CA GLY A 43 3.58 17.17 9.96
C GLY A 43 4.97 17.31 9.34
N VAL A 44 5.02 17.26 8.01
CA VAL A 44 6.25 17.37 7.22
C VAL A 44 6.96 18.71 7.41
N LEU A 45 6.24 19.83 7.48
CA LEU A 45 6.86 21.14 7.73
C LEU A 45 7.67 21.20 9.03
N ARG A 46 7.21 20.54 10.09
CA ARG A 46 8.00 20.42 11.34
C ARG A 46 9.24 19.55 11.14
N GLN A 47 9.10 18.44 10.42
CA GLN A 47 10.21 17.54 10.12
C GLN A 47 11.29 18.24 9.28
N VAL A 48 10.90 19.03 8.28
CA VAL A 48 11.83 19.82 7.46
C VAL A 48 12.59 20.85 8.30
N ARG A 49 11.88 21.58 9.18
CA ARG A 49 12.54 22.56 10.08
C ARG A 49 13.55 21.89 11.00
N ASN A 50 13.20 20.74 11.57
CA ASN A 50 14.11 19.99 12.43
C ASN A 50 15.35 19.50 11.67
N ALA A 51 15.16 18.97 10.45
CA ALA A 51 16.27 18.53 9.60
C ALA A 51 17.20 19.69 9.21
N PHE A 52 16.64 20.85 8.85
CA PHE A 52 17.44 22.03 8.56
C PHE A 52 18.22 22.51 9.79
N SER A 53 17.59 22.47 10.97
CA SER A 53 18.29 22.82 12.22
C SER A 53 19.42 21.85 12.56
N SER A 54 19.21 20.55 12.44
CA SER A 54 20.23 19.54 12.77
C SER A 54 21.38 19.48 11.79
N THR A 55 21.21 19.97 10.55
CA THR A 55 22.22 19.97 9.49
C THR A 55 22.74 21.39 9.17
N GLN A 56 22.58 22.36 10.08
CA GLN A 56 22.97 23.75 9.86
C GLN A 56 22.49 24.30 8.51
N ASN A 57 21.20 24.12 8.22
CA ASN A 57 20.57 24.45 6.93
C ASN A 57 21.20 23.71 5.74
N LEU A 58 21.51 22.45 5.87
CA LEU A 58 22.11 21.52 4.90
C LEU A 58 23.61 21.76 4.63
N THR A 59 24.27 22.66 5.34
CA THR A 59 25.71 22.88 5.18
C THR A 59 26.58 21.87 5.93
N ASP A 60 25.99 21.11 6.86
CA ASP A 60 26.66 20.09 7.65
C ASP A 60 25.92 18.75 7.52
N ILE A 61 26.15 18.06 6.42
CA ILE A 61 25.64 16.72 6.16
C ILE A 61 26.81 15.75 6.22
N CYS A 62 26.98 15.09 7.38
CA CYS A 62 28.07 14.16 7.65
C CYS A 62 27.56 12.96 8.47
N VAL A 63 28.43 12.00 8.77
CA VAL A 63 28.12 10.80 9.55
C VAL A 63 27.48 11.21 10.88
N ASN A 64 28.10 12.09 11.64
CA ASN A 64 27.63 12.50 12.95
C ASN A 64 26.24 13.15 12.92
N THR A 65 25.96 14.02 11.95
CA THR A 65 24.66 14.69 11.83
C THR A 65 23.53 13.70 11.47
N ILE A 66 23.82 12.72 10.59
CA ILE A 66 22.84 11.67 10.25
C ILE A 66 22.64 10.70 11.42
N GLU A 67 23.70 10.37 12.18
CA GLU A 67 23.63 9.50 13.33
C GLU A 67 22.83 10.13 14.48
N CYS A 68 23.06 11.42 14.76
CA CYS A 68 22.33 12.17 15.77
C CYS A 68 20.87 12.46 15.40
N ALA A 69 20.56 12.59 14.11
CA ALA A 69 19.22 12.89 13.62
C ALA A 69 18.86 12.02 12.38
N PRO A 70 18.73 10.69 12.56
CA PRO A 70 18.53 9.79 11.41
C PRO A 70 17.25 10.09 10.61
N ASN A 71 16.20 10.56 11.26
CA ASN A 71 14.93 10.95 10.62
C ASN A 71 15.06 12.16 9.67
N ALA A 72 16.16 12.93 9.74
CA ALA A 72 16.44 13.97 8.76
C ALA A 72 16.65 13.40 7.34
N LEU A 73 17.04 12.13 7.21
CA LEU A 73 17.37 11.49 5.94
C LEU A 73 16.24 11.59 4.91
N SER A 74 14.98 11.47 5.32
CA SER A 74 13.83 11.62 4.43
C SER A 74 13.74 13.02 3.82
N VAL A 75 14.09 14.05 4.59
CA VAL A 75 14.16 15.46 4.14
C VAL A 75 15.36 15.66 3.23
N LEU A 76 16.53 15.12 3.61
CA LEU A 76 17.77 15.23 2.85
C LEU A 76 17.62 14.62 1.44
N ARG A 77 16.93 13.48 1.30
CA ARG A 77 16.61 12.89 -0.01
C ARG A 77 15.77 13.83 -0.90
N MET A 78 14.89 14.61 -0.30
CA MET A 78 14.02 15.54 -1.03
C MET A 78 14.72 16.86 -1.35
N ALA A 79 15.89 17.10 -0.74
CA ALA A 79 16.73 18.26 -1.02
C ALA A 79 17.65 18.07 -2.23
N THR A 80 17.70 16.90 -2.84
CA THR A 80 18.53 16.60 -4.01
C THR A 80 17.84 16.95 -5.33
N ALA A 81 18.63 17.07 -6.41
CA ALA A 81 18.20 17.23 -7.79
C ALA A 81 18.67 16.04 -8.66
N PRO A 82 17.75 15.13 -9.10
CA PRO A 82 16.35 15.02 -8.71
C PRO A 82 16.16 14.50 -7.28
N PRO A 83 14.96 14.66 -6.68
CA PRO A 83 14.65 14.03 -5.39
C PRO A 83 14.84 12.52 -5.44
N LEU A 84 15.54 11.95 -4.46
CA LEU A 84 15.93 10.55 -4.46
C LEU A 84 14.84 9.66 -3.81
N ALA A 85 14.40 8.62 -4.52
CA ALA A 85 13.67 7.51 -3.92
C ALA A 85 14.59 6.69 -2.98
N GLN A 86 14.00 6.01 -1.96
CA GLN A 86 14.78 5.17 -1.03
C GLN A 86 15.65 4.14 -1.75
N ASP A 87 15.10 3.46 -2.77
CA ASP A 87 15.82 2.44 -3.54
C ASP A 87 16.97 3.04 -4.34
N ARG A 88 16.78 4.24 -4.90
CA ARG A 88 17.83 4.93 -5.65
C ARG A 88 18.96 5.35 -4.73
N LEU A 89 18.65 5.93 -3.56
CA LEU A 89 19.67 6.29 -2.57
C LEU A 89 20.44 5.05 -2.09
N ALA A 90 19.73 3.96 -1.77
CA ALA A 90 20.36 2.72 -1.34
C ALA A 90 21.32 2.17 -2.40
N GLY A 91 20.92 2.19 -3.69
CA GLY A 91 21.77 1.77 -4.80
C GLY A 91 23.00 2.67 -4.98
N LEU A 92 22.84 3.99 -4.94
CA LEU A 92 23.95 4.94 -5.10
C LEU A 92 24.94 4.88 -3.93
N ALA A 93 24.46 4.74 -2.69
CA ALA A 93 25.28 4.63 -1.50
C ALA A 93 25.82 3.20 -1.26
N ASN A 94 25.48 2.24 -2.12
CA ASN A 94 25.84 0.83 -1.97
C ASN A 94 25.50 0.29 -0.56
N CYS A 95 24.25 0.50 -0.13
CA CYS A 95 23.75 0.02 1.15
C CYS A 95 22.38 -0.67 0.99
N ASN A 96 21.92 -1.35 2.04
CA ASN A 96 20.63 -2.02 2.00
C ASN A 96 19.47 -1.01 2.17
N LYS A 97 18.39 -1.18 1.40
CA LYS A 97 17.15 -0.39 1.54
C LYS A 97 16.58 -0.41 2.96
N SER A 98 16.72 -1.53 3.68
CA SER A 98 16.26 -1.63 5.07
C SER A 98 16.97 -0.64 6.00
N LEU A 99 18.25 -0.33 5.75
CA LEU A 99 18.99 0.70 6.49
C LEU A 99 18.35 2.08 6.28
N ILE A 100 18.11 2.48 5.02
CA ILE A 100 17.43 3.75 4.70
C ILE A 100 16.09 3.86 5.42
N LYS A 101 15.27 2.80 5.36
CA LYS A 101 13.98 2.77 6.04
C LYS A 101 14.08 2.88 7.57
N THR A 102 15.10 2.27 8.17
CA THR A 102 15.34 2.31 9.61
C THR A 102 15.77 3.72 10.05
N LEU A 103 16.68 4.33 9.32
CA LEU A 103 17.13 5.71 9.56
C LEU A 103 15.96 6.71 9.44
N GLU A 104 15.14 6.61 8.39
CA GLU A 104 13.98 7.50 8.22
C GLU A 104 12.91 7.38 9.33
N LYS A 105 12.88 6.24 10.04
CA LYS A 105 12.06 6.07 11.25
C LYS A 105 12.69 6.70 12.50
N GLY A 106 13.88 7.30 12.38
CA GLY A 106 14.62 7.88 13.50
C GLY A 106 15.35 6.85 14.36
N GLN A 107 15.65 5.67 13.78
CA GLN A 107 16.31 4.57 14.49
C GLN A 107 17.64 4.22 13.85
N LEU A 108 18.60 3.78 14.66
CA LEU A 108 19.83 3.15 14.19
C LEU A 108 19.67 1.63 14.15
N PRO A 109 20.37 0.91 13.25
CA PRO A 109 20.23 -0.54 13.13
C PRO A 109 20.89 -1.26 14.31
N ASN A 110 20.15 -2.14 14.99
CA ASN A 110 20.62 -2.86 16.18
C ASN A 110 21.66 -3.98 15.91
N ARG A 111 21.80 -4.44 14.65
CA ARG A 111 22.63 -5.60 14.28
C ARG A 111 23.78 -5.25 13.34
N MET A 112 24.18 -3.99 13.29
CA MET A 112 25.28 -3.51 12.45
C MET A 112 26.43 -3.06 13.34
N THR A 113 27.69 -3.38 12.98
CA THR A 113 28.85 -2.86 13.70
C THR A 113 28.98 -1.36 13.47
N GLU A 114 29.54 -0.64 14.43
CA GLU A 114 29.74 0.82 14.36
C GLU A 114 30.55 1.22 13.13
N GLU A 115 31.62 0.48 12.82
CA GLU A 115 32.44 0.71 11.62
C GLU A 115 31.65 0.58 10.33
N THR A 116 30.81 -0.48 10.21
CA THR A 116 29.97 -0.71 9.03
C THR A 116 28.91 0.37 8.89
N LEU A 117 28.29 0.76 10.00
CA LEU A 117 27.31 1.84 10.03
C LEU A 117 27.93 3.16 9.57
N SER A 118 29.05 3.54 10.18
CA SER A 118 29.80 4.76 9.83
C SER A 118 30.15 4.80 8.33
N LEU A 119 30.64 3.70 7.77
CA LEU A 119 30.93 3.58 6.34
C LEU A 119 29.70 3.81 5.45
N HIS A 120 28.54 3.24 5.83
CA HIS A 120 27.31 3.45 5.08
C HIS A 120 26.78 4.88 5.22
N LEU A 121 26.85 5.47 6.41
CA LEU A 121 26.44 6.86 6.65
C LEU A 121 27.32 7.84 5.87
N ASP A 122 28.64 7.61 5.78
CA ASP A 122 29.56 8.41 4.99
C ASP A 122 29.18 8.38 3.49
N ARG A 123 28.90 7.19 2.95
CA ARG A 123 28.45 7.04 1.56
C ARG A 123 27.12 7.74 1.30
N ILE A 124 26.16 7.62 2.23
CA ILE A 124 24.86 8.30 2.15
C ILE A 124 25.07 9.81 2.16
N ALA A 125 25.87 10.34 3.09
CA ALA A 125 26.20 11.75 3.16
C ALA A 125 26.87 12.26 1.87
N SER A 126 27.85 11.52 1.34
CA SER A 126 28.54 11.84 0.10
C SER A 126 27.59 11.92 -1.10
N VAL A 127 26.69 10.95 -1.26
CA VAL A 127 25.67 10.95 -2.33
C VAL A 127 24.79 12.19 -2.21
N ILE A 128 24.27 12.47 -1.01
CA ILE A 128 23.38 13.61 -0.80
C ILE A 128 24.11 14.92 -1.09
N ASN A 129 25.30 15.11 -0.52
CA ASN A 129 26.10 16.34 -0.74
C ASN A 129 26.41 16.58 -2.22
N SER A 130 26.70 15.51 -2.98
CA SER A 130 26.98 15.63 -4.41
C SER A 130 25.76 15.95 -5.27
N MET A 131 24.55 15.81 -4.73
CA MET A 131 23.27 15.95 -5.44
C MET A 131 22.37 17.05 -4.89
N ILE A 132 22.82 17.82 -3.90
CA ILE A 132 22.05 18.95 -3.37
C ILE A 132 21.66 19.90 -4.51
N ASP A 133 20.38 20.31 -4.50
CA ASP A 133 19.82 21.23 -5.51
C ASP A 133 20.23 22.67 -5.22
N THR A 134 21.37 23.12 -5.77
CA THR A 134 21.90 24.47 -5.51
C THR A 134 21.02 25.61 -6.02
N GLU A 135 20.09 25.35 -6.94
CA GLU A 135 19.07 26.34 -7.34
C GLU A 135 18.05 26.60 -6.23
N ILE A 136 17.69 25.55 -5.46
CA ILE A 136 16.80 25.68 -4.31
C ILE A 136 17.56 26.15 -3.07
N PHE A 137 18.83 25.73 -2.93
CA PHE A 137 19.69 26.04 -1.79
C PHE A 137 20.93 26.86 -2.21
N PRO A 138 20.73 28.11 -2.64
CA PRO A 138 21.84 28.91 -3.21
C PRO A 138 22.95 29.27 -2.22
N TRP A 139 22.73 29.08 -0.92
CA TRP A 139 23.75 29.26 0.09
C TRP A 139 24.80 28.13 0.15
N MET A 140 24.51 26.98 -0.48
CA MET A 140 25.49 25.89 -0.59
C MET A 140 26.74 26.29 -1.39
N GLU A 141 26.69 27.36 -2.15
CA GLU A 141 27.83 27.94 -2.89
C GLU A 141 28.62 28.96 -2.05
N GLY A 142 28.60 28.88 -0.73
CA GLY A 142 29.45 29.68 0.15
C GLY A 142 28.84 31.00 0.60
N LYS A 143 27.52 31.16 0.54
CA LYS A 143 26.79 32.33 1.03
C LYS A 143 26.01 31.99 2.29
N ASN A 144 25.64 32.99 3.09
CA ASN A 144 24.72 32.80 4.19
C ASN A 144 23.27 32.70 3.68
N SER A 145 22.50 31.79 4.22
CA SER A 145 21.06 31.67 3.93
C SER A 145 20.27 32.85 4.51
N THR A 146 19.37 33.42 3.72
CA THR A 146 18.43 34.44 4.23
C THR A 146 17.16 33.74 4.76
N PRO A 147 16.39 34.38 5.70
CA PRO A 147 15.13 33.85 6.17
C PRO A 147 14.12 33.56 5.05
N GLN A 148 14.10 34.37 4.00
CA GLN A 148 13.21 34.21 2.85
C GLN A 148 13.62 32.97 2.01
N GLN A 149 14.90 32.76 1.78
CA GLN A 149 15.42 31.58 1.09
C GLN A 149 15.09 30.31 1.88
N LEU A 150 15.34 30.30 3.19
CA LEU A 150 15.00 29.17 4.07
C LEU A 150 13.52 28.84 4.05
N SER A 151 12.64 29.86 4.11
CA SER A 151 11.20 29.68 4.05
C SER A 151 10.76 29.06 2.71
N ARG A 152 11.27 29.59 1.58
CA ARG A 152 10.96 29.08 0.24
C ARG A 152 11.44 27.65 0.06
N SER A 153 12.69 27.36 0.41
CA SER A 153 13.28 26.03 0.27
C SER A 153 12.61 25.01 1.16
N SER A 154 12.27 25.38 2.41
CA SER A 154 11.48 24.53 3.32
C SER A 154 10.12 24.17 2.73
N ALA A 155 9.44 25.12 2.08
CA ALA A 155 8.15 24.86 1.45
C ALA A 155 8.27 23.88 0.28
N ILE A 156 9.30 24.04 -0.56
CA ILE A 156 9.54 23.14 -1.71
C ILE A 156 9.84 21.72 -1.23
N VAL A 157 10.76 21.56 -0.28
CA VAL A 157 11.10 20.24 0.28
C VAL A 157 9.93 19.60 0.97
N ALA A 158 9.16 20.40 1.73
CA ALA A 158 7.95 19.91 2.38
C ALA A 158 6.90 19.43 1.38
N ASP A 159 6.71 20.11 0.28
CA ASP A 159 5.77 19.68 -0.76
C ASP A 159 6.23 18.39 -1.44
N ARG A 160 7.51 18.27 -1.80
CA ARG A 160 8.11 17.03 -2.34
C ARG A 160 7.92 15.84 -1.39
N LEU A 161 8.23 16.03 -0.11
CA LEU A 161 8.10 14.96 0.90
C LEU A 161 6.64 14.62 1.19
N THR A 162 5.75 15.62 1.21
CA THR A 162 4.31 15.40 1.39
C THR A 162 3.74 14.52 0.28
N GLY A 163 4.11 14.76 -0.99
CA GLY A 163 3.70 13.92 -2.11
C GLY A 163 4.07 12.45 -1.89
N VAL A 164 5.31 12.20 -1.46
CA VAL A 164 5.76 10.82 -1.17
C VAL A 164 5.00 10.16 -0.01
N LEU A 165 4.63 10.92 1.02
CA LEU A 165 3.99 10.39 2.22
C LEU A 165 2.46 10.31 2.11
N SER A 166 1.83 11.14 1.29
CA SER A 166 0.37 11.16 1.15
C SER A 166 -0.18 9.97 0.37
N ASP A 167 0.54 9.45 -0.63
CA ASP A 167 0.09 8.31 -1.42
C ASP A 167 -0.14 7.05 -0.58
N PRO A 168 0.78 6.63 0.32
CA PRO A 168 0.51 5.53 1.26
C PRO A 168 -0.66 5.80 2.20
N ILE A 169 -0.83 7.04 2.69
CA ILE A 169 -1.94 7.41 3.58
C ILE A 169 -3.27 7.22 2.87
N ILE A 170 -3.40 7.72 1.64
CA ILE A 170 -4.62 7.59 0.85
C ILE A 170 -4.92 6.11 0.56
N ARG A 171 -3.92 5.33 0.14
CA ARG A 171 -4.06 3.91 -0.16
C ARG A 171 -4.49 3.10 1.06
N ASN A 172 -3.83 3.28 2.19
CA ASN A 172 -4.16 2.58 3.44
C ASN A 172 -5.57 2.96 3.94
N SER A 173 -5.99 4.21 3.70
CA SER A 173 -7.35 4.65 4.04
C SER A 173 -8.42 4.04 3.14
N GLN A 174 -8.10 3.79 1.87
CA GLN A 174 -8.98 3.05 0.95
C GLN A 174 -9.16 1.61 1.41
N GLU A 175 -8.05 0.92 1.68
CA GLU A 175 -8.05 -0.46 2.17
C GLU A 175 -8.84 -0.58 3.48
N LYS A 176 -8.52 0.27 4.46
CA LYS A 176 -9.23 0.31 5.74
C LYS A 176 -10.73 0.52 5.55
N ARG A 177 -11.14 1.46 4.69
CA ARG A 177 -12.56 1.72 4.38
C ARG A 177 -13.25 0.47 3.83
N GLN A 178 -12.61 -0.24 2.89
CA GLN A 178 -13.17 -1.48 2.35
C GLN A 178 -13.32 -2.56 3.43
N PHE A 179 -12.35 -2.69 4.33
CA PHE A 179 -12.44 -3.61 5.46
C PHE A 179 -13.54 -3.23 6.46
N ASP A 180 -13.66 -1.94 6.79
CA ASP A 180 -14.73 -1.45 7.67
C ASP A 180 -16.13 -1.77 7.08
N ILE A 181 -16.33 -1.54 5.77
CA ILE A 181 -17.59 -1.83 5.07
C ILE A 181 -17.90 -3.33 5.08
N ILE A 182 -16.91 -4.20 4.82
CA ILE A 182 -17.06 -5.65 4.84
C ILE A 182 -17.36 -6.12 6.27
N SER A 183 -16.66 -5.59 7.27
CA SER A 183 -16.88 -5.92 8.68
C SER A 183 -18.30 -5.58 9.11
N ASP A 184 -18.75 -4.35 8.87
CA ASP A 184 -20.09 -3.90 9.22
C ASP A 184 -21.18 -4.77 8.56
N TYR A 185 -20.98 -5.16 7.30
CA TYR A 185 -21.90 -6.05 6.59
C TYR A 185 -21.94 -7.43 7.23
N LEU A 186 -20.78 -8.05 7.46
CA LEU A 186 -20.67 -9.41 8.03
C LEU A 186 -21.20 -9.46 9.46
N ASP A 187 -20.87 -8.45 10.28
CA ASP A 187 -21.39 -8.33 11.65
C ASP A 187 -22.92 -8.23 11.65
N SER A 188 -23.51 -7.48 10.69
CA SER A 188 -24.97 -7.37 10.52
C SER A 188 -25.64 -8.69 10.13
N LYS A 189 -24.88 -9.63 9.52
CA LYS A 189 -25.33 -10.98 9.14
C LYS A 189 -25.03 -12.02 10.22
N GLY A 190 -24.46 -11.63 11.36
CA GLY A 190 -24.17 -12.50 12.49
C GLY A 190 -22.87 -13.31 12.36
N TYR A 191 -21.94 -12.83 11.52
CA TYR A 191 -20.59 -13.39 11.47
C TYR A 191 -19.74 -12.82 12.60
N GLU A 192 -18.78 -13.61 13.11
CA GLU A 192 -17.86 -13.24 14.16
C GLU A 192 -16.45 -12.98 13.58
N HIS A 193 -15.86 -11.83 13.92
CA HIS A 193 -14.49 -11.51 13.55
C HIS A 193 -13.48 -12.31 14.37
N MET A 194 -12.58 -13.03 13.69
CA MET A 194 -11.54 -13.85 14.29
C MET A 194 -10.15 -13.28 14.00
N ALA A 195 -9.22 -13.42 14.95
CA ALA A 195 -7.83 -13.04 14.73
C ALA A 195 -7.17 -13.94 13.64
N ALA A 196 -6.31 -13.37 12.80
CA ALA A 196 -5.69 -14.03 11.63
C ALA A 196 -4.64 -15.13 11.96
N SER A 197 -4.65 -15.73 13.13
CA SER A 197 -3.67 -16.71 13.62
C SER A 197 -4.12 -18.16 13.41
N PHE A 198 -4.64 -18.50 12.24
CA PHE A 198 -5.01 -19.88 11.94
C PHE A 198 -3.80 -20.65 11.41
N SER A 199 -3.49 -21.80 12.05
CA SER A 199 -2.54 -22.76 11.48
C SER A 199 -3.09 -23.42 10.20
N GLU A 200 -4.43 -23.50 10.09
CA GLU A 200 -5.16 -24.02 8.95
C GLU A 200 -6.41 -23.15 8.71
N PHE A 201 -6.40 -22.36 7.63
CA PHE A 201 -7.52 -21.46 7.31
C PHE A 201 -8.85 -22.19 7.04
N SER A 202 -8.79 -23.44 6.59
CA SER A 202 -9.96 -24.31 6.37
C SER A 202 -10.65 -24.76 7.68
N LYS A 203 -10.04 -24.52 8.83
CA LYS A 203 -10.62 -24.83 10.16
C LYS A 203 -11.27 -23.63 10.85
N MET A 204 -11.50 -22.54 10.10
CA MET A 204 -12.26 -21.41 10.63
C MET A 204 -13.68 -21.88 11.06
N PRO A 205 -14.22 -21.39 12.19
CA PRO A 205 -15.60 -21.67 12.57
C PRO A 205 -16.60 -21.17 11.52
N GLU A 206 -17.71 -21.87 11.35
CA GLU A 206 -18.82 -21.36 10.53
C GLU A 206 -19.28 -19.98 11.02
N LEU A 207 -19.75 -19.14 10.11
CA LEU A 207 -20.16 -17.76 10.38
C LEU A 207 -19.06 -16.93 11.04
N SER A 208 -17.83 -17.11 10.59
CA SER A 208 -16.69 -16.29 11.02
C SER A 208 -15.96 -15.68 9.83
N TYR A 209 -15.22 -14.61 10.09
CA TYR A 209 -14.34 -13.98 9.08
C TYR A 209 -13.03 -13.50 9.72
N SER A 210 -12.01 -13.36 8.89
CA SER A 210 -10.71 -12.86 9.31
C SER A 210 -10.06 -12.05 8.20
N PHE A 211 -9.30 -11.01 8.57
CA PHE A 211 -8.51 -10.20 7.65
C PHE A 211 -7.06 -10.66 7.57
N HIS A 212 -6.39 -10.38 6.43
CA HIS A 212 -4.96 -10.65 6.19
C HIS A 212 -4.55 -12.10 6.44
N VAL A 213 -5.32 -13.04 5.91
CA VAL A 213 -5.08 -14.47 6.09
C VAL A 213 -4.04 -14.96 5.08
N ASN A 214 -3.04 -15.70 5.55
CA ASN A 214 -2.06 -16.36 4.70
C ASN A 214 -2.56 -17.74 4.29
N ILE A 215 -2.71 -17.97 2.99
CA ILE A 215 -3.22 -19.21 2.40
C ILE A 215 -2.03 -19.99 1.83
N PRO A 216 -1.72 -21.20 2.34
CA PRO A 216 -0.66 -22.03 1.80
C PRO A 216 -1.07 -22.59 0.43
N VAL A 217 -0.26 -22.40 -0.60
CA VAL A 217 -0.48 -22.98 -1.93
C VAL A 217 0.73 -23.72 -2.43
N ASN A 218 0.51 -24.79 -3.21
CA ASN A 218 1.55 -25.57 -3.84
C ASN A 218 2.08 -24.85 -5.09
N ILE A 219 3.40 -24.64 -5.15
CA ILE A 219 4.06 -24.24 -6.40
C ILE A 219 4.52 -25.51 -7.15
N THR A 220 5.03 -26.48 -6.42
CA THR A 220 5.39 -27.82 -6.91
C THR A 220 4.92 -28.84 -5.89
N THR A 221 5.07 -30.14 -6.21
CA THR A 221 4.75 -31.22 -5.28
C THR A 221 5.52 -31.15 -3.95
N GLU A 222 6.65 -30.44 -3.91
CA GLU A 222 7.53 -30.35 -2.74
C GLU A 222 7.63 -28.94 -2.14
N LYS A 223 7.11 -27.91 -2.83
CA LYS A 223 7.27 -26.52 -2.39
C LYS A 223 5.94 -25.81 -2.22
N MET A 224 5.65 -25.42 -0.98
CA MET A 224 4.53 -24.56 -0.62
C MET A 224 5.01 -23.12 -0.38
N ILE A 225 4.16 -22.17 -0.72
CA ILE A 225 4.29 -20.75 -0.33
C ILE A 225 2.97 -20.27 0.27
N ASN A 226 3.05 -19.20 1.05
CA ASN A 226 1.86 -18.51 1.52
C ASN A 226 1.52 -17.35 0.58
N ILE A 227 0.28 -17.31 0.10
CA ILE A 227 -0.28 -16.15 -0.57
C ILE A 227 -1.24 -15.42 0.36
N PRO A 228 -1.18 -14.08 0.46
CA PRO A 228 -2.11 -13.34 1.29
C PRO A 228 -3.49 -13.30 0.63
N ALA A 229 -4.55 -13.40 1.43
CA ALA A 229 -5.91 -13.02 1.09
C ALA A 229 -6.37 -11.90 2.03
N ASP A 230 -7.01 -10.88 1.50
CA ASP A 230 -7.40 -9.72 2.29
C ASP A 230 -8.48 -10.09 3.30
N VAL A 231 -9.47 -10.89 2.88
CA VAL A 231 -10.52 -11.41 3.76
C VAL A 231 -10.78 -12.89 3.48
N ALA A 232 -10.95 -13.67 4.53
CA ALA A 232 -11.47 -15.04 4.48
C ALA A 232 -12.80 -15.09 5.24
N ILE A 233 -13.87 -15.58 4.60
CA ILE A 233 -15.22 -15.66 5.17
C ILE A 233 -15.65 -17.10 5.20
N MET A 234 -15.76 -17.71 6.39
CA MET A 234 -16.26 -19.06 6.54
C MET A 234 -17.77 -19.04 6.58
N ARG A 235 -18.37 -19.49 5.50
CA ARG A 235 -19.82 -19.60 5.34
C ARG A 235 -20.36 -20.81 6.07
N ARG A 236 -21.67 -20.99 6.07
CA ARG A 236 -22.29 -22.23 6.53
C ARG A 236 -21.83 -23.40 5.66
N LYS A 237 -21.72 -24.57 6.26
CA LYS A 237 -21.16 -25.78 5.62
C LYS A 237 -21.93 -26.21 4.34
N GLU A 238 -23.18 -25.85 4.22
CA GLU A 238 -23.99 -26.07 3.01
C GLU A 238 -23.45 -25.35 1.77
N PHE A 239 -22.59 -24.32 1.94
CA PHE A 239 -21.97 -23.55 0.87
C PHE A 239 -20.53 -23.98 0.55
N GLY A 240 -19.99 -24.98 1.22
CA GLY A 240 -18.66 -25.56 0.99
C GLY A 240 -17.80 -25.67 2.24
N ASP A 241 -16.76 -26.47 2.14
CA ASP A 241 -15.82 -26.73 3.25
C ASP A 241 -14.69 -25.69 3.36
N PHE A 242 -14.54 -24.83 2.37
CA PHE A 242 -13.51 -23.77 2.34
C PHE A 242 -14.12 -22.39 2.52
N PRO A 243 -13.41 -21.45 3.17
CA PRO A 243 -13.85 -20.07 3.22
C PRO A 243 -13.91 -19.43 1.83
N LEU A 244 -14.82 -18.51 1.64
CA LEU A 244 -14.82 -17.58 0.53
C LEU A 244 -13.63 -16.61 0.73
N LEU A 245 -12.72 -16.58 -0.22
CA LEU A 245 -11.57 -15.68 -0.20
C LEU A 245 -11.91 -14.41 -0.98
N VAL A 246 -11.67 -13.26 -0.37
CA VAL A 246 -11.95 -11.95 -0.96
C VAL A 246 -10.67 -11.15 -1.06
N GLU A 247 -10.43 -10.57 -2.21
CA GLU A 247 -9.34 -9.62 -2.44
C GLU A 247 -9.92 -8.23 -2.67
N CYS A 248 -9.55 -7.28 -1.82
CA CYS A 248 -10.03 -5.90 -1.90
C CYS A 248 -9.20 -5.11 -2.93
N LYS A 249 -9.87 -4.53 -3.91
CA LYS A 249 -9.23 -3.74 -4.96
C LYS A 249 -9.90 -2.38 -5.11
N SER A 250 -9.07 -1.35 -5.04
CA SER A 250 -9.49 0.01 -5.31
C SER A 250 -8.60 0.63 -6.38
N ALA A 251 -9.18 1.31 -7.37
CA ALA A 251 -8.45 1.93 -8.46
C ALA A 251 -8.90 3.38 -8.67
N GLY A 252 -7.94 4.32 -8.67
CA GLY A 252 -8.16 5.74 -8.90
C GLY A 252 -8.08 6.15 -10.36
N ASP A 253 -7.69 5.23 -11.26
CA ASP A 253 -7.64 5.42 -12.71
C ASP A 253 -7.66 4.07 -13.43
N PHE A 254 -7.94 4.08 -14.74
CA PHE A 254 -7.98 2.87 -15.58
C PHE A 254 -6.59 2.32 -15.97
N THR A 255 -5.51 3.07 -15.74
CA THR A 255 -4.19 2.75 -16.31
C THR A 255 -3.52 1.56 -15.61
N ASN A 256 -3.73 1.41 -14.31
CA ASN A 256 -3.05 0.42 -13.47
C ASN A 256 -3.77 -0.92 -13.36
N THR A 257 -5.00 -1.05 -13.88
CA THR A 257 -5.82 -2.26 -13.75
C THR A 257 -5.23 -3.47 -14.50
N ASN A 258 -4.62 -3.25 -15.66
CA ASN A 258 -4.04 -4.32 -16.48
C ASN A 258 -2.90 -5.12 -15.80
N LYS A 259 -2.09 -4.48 -14.94
CA LYS A 259 -1.04 -5.18 -14.19
C LYS A 259 -1.67 -6.04 -13.09
N ARG A 260 -2.63 -5.50 -12.36
CA ARG A 260 -3.33 -6.17 -11.24
C ARG A 260 -4.01 -7.45 -11.71
N ARG A 261 -4.69 -7.42 -12.86
CA ARG A 261 -5.36 -8.55 -13.49
C ARG A 261 -4.48 -9.80 -13.61
N LYS A 262 -3.21 -9.65 -14.01
CA LYS A 262 -2.29 -10.78 -14.13
C LYS A 262 -1.94 -11.40 -12.77
N GLU A 263 -1.80 -10.57 -11.74
CA GLU A 263 -1.53 -11.03 -10.37
C GLU A 263 -2.72 -11.80 -9.81
N GLU A 264 -3.94 -11.37 -10.08
CA GLU A 264 -5.19 -11.99 -9.67
C GLU A 264 -5.43 -13.35 -10.35
N ALA A 265 -5.20 -13.42 -11.66
CA ALA A 265 -5.29 -14.67 -12.42
C ALA A 265 -4.28 -15.72 -11.92
N ILE A 266 -3.04 -15.32 -11.62
CA ILE A 266 -2.03 -16.21 -11.05
C ILE A 266 -2.48 -16.73 -9.68
N LYS A 267 -2.97 -15.85 -8.80
CA LYS A 267 -3.47 -16.20 -7.47
C LYS A 267 -4.62 -17.19 -7.57
N ALA A 268 -5.61 -16.92 -8.41
CA ALA A 268 -6.76 -17.80 -8.64
C ALA A 268 -6.33 -19.19 -9.16
N ALA A 269 -5.39 -19.24 -10.12
CA ALA A 269 -4.86 -20.49 -10.65
C ALA A 269 -4.13 -21.31 -9.58
N GLN A 270 -3.30 -20.68 -8.73
CA GLN A 270 -2.59 -21.34 -7.63
C GLN A 270 -3.56 -21.92 -6.59
N LEU A 271 -4.61 -21.18 -6.24
CA LEU A 271 -5.67 -21.65 -5.35
C LEU A 271 -6.39 -22.86 -5.92
N LYS A 272 -6.83 -22.80 -7.18
CA LYS A 272 -7.50 -23.92 -7.88
C LYS A 272 -6.60 -25.16 -7.98
N THR A 273 -5.31 -24.98 -8.25
CA THR A 273 -4.35 -26.08 -8.34
C THR A 273 -4.17 -26.77 -7.00
N THR A 274 -4.21 -26.04 -5.89
CA THR A 274 -3.97 -26.58 -4.55
C THR A 274 -5.23 -27.18 -3.91
N TYR A 275 -6.37 -26.49 -4.04
CA TYR A 275 -7.62 -26.80 -3.32
C TYR A 275 -8.77 -27.27 -4.22
N GLY A 276 -8.52 -27.38 -5.53
CA GLY A 276 -9.56 -27.76 -6.49
C GLY A 276 -10.52 -26.62 -6.83
N THR A 277 -11.65 -27.00 -7.41
CA THR A 277 -12.70 -26.04 -7.86
C THR A 277 -13.62 -25.58 -6.73
N GLU A 278 -13.51 -26.18 -5.56
CA GLU A 278 -14.39 -25.87 -4.41
C GLU A 278 -13.98 -24.57 -3.72
N ILE A 279 -12.70 -24.17 -3.82
CA ILE A 279 -12.27 -22.89 -3.28
C ILE A 279 -12.82 -21.75 -4.14
N GLN A 280 -13.46 -20.79 -3.51
CA GLN A 280 -13.95 -19.58 -4.17
C GLN A 280 -13.06 -18.40 -3.84
N PHE A 281 -12.63 -17.70 -4.89
CA PHE A 281 -11.88 -16.46 -4.81
C PHE A 281 -12.64 -15.40 -5.61
N VAL A 282 -12.91 -14.25 -4.98
CA VAL A 282 -13.67 -13.15 -5.56
C VAL A 282 -12.96 -11.82 -5.28
N LEU A 283 -13.25 -10.81 -6.09
CA LEU A 283 -12.77 -9.45 -5.88
C LEU A 283 -13.84 -8.60 -5.19
N PHE A 284 -13.41 -7.67 -4.33
CA PHE A 284 -14.25 -6.60 -3.80
C PHE A 284 -13.79 -5.28 -4.39
N LEU A 285 -14.56 -4.73 -5.33
CA LEU A 285 -14.13 -3.68 -6.24
C LEU A 285 -14.70 -2.30 -5.89
N CYS A 286 -13.84 -1.26 -5.94
CA CYS A 286 -14.24 0.13 -5.89
C CYS A 286 -13.39 0.99 -6.84
N GLY A 287 -14.03 1.84 -7.66
CA GLY A 287 -13.36 2.79 -8.55
C GLY A 287 -13.29 2.34 -10.00
N TYR A 288 -12.16 2.55 -10.63
CA TYR A 288 -11.98 2.54 -12.09
C TYR A 288 -11.70 1.15 -12.66
N PHE A 289 -12.70 0.28 -12.64
CA PHE A 289 -12.68 -1.03 -13.31
C PHE A 289 -13.69 -1.03 -14.46
N ASP A 290 -13.19 -1.06 -15.69
CA ASP A 290 -14.02 -1.04 -16.89
C ASP A 290 -14.53 -2.42 -17.32
N THR A 291 -15.44 -2.45 -18.30
CA THR A 291 -15.98 -3.71 -18.82
C THR A 291 -14.92 -4.60 -19.47
N GLY A 292 -13.81 -4.04 -19.95
CA GLY A 292 -12.67 -4.79 -20.46
C GLY A 292 -11.95 -5.55 -19.35
N TYR A 293 -11.70 -4.89 -18.22
CA TYR A 293 -11.16 -5.54 -17.01
C TYR A 293 -12.08 -6.67 -16.54
N LEU A 294 -13.38 -6.38 -16.39
CA LEU A 294 -14.37 -7.35 -15.92
C LEU A 294 -14.48 -8.57 -16.86
N GLY A 295 -14.39 -8.35 -18.17
CA GLY A 295 -14.39 -9.43 -19.16
C GLY A 295 -13.21 -10.39 -19.01
N TYR A 296 -12.04 -9.88 -18.62
CA TYR A 296 -10.88 -10.73 -18.33
C TYR A 296 -11.03 -11.51 -17.02
N GLU A 297 -11.50 -10.88 -15.95
CA GLU A 297 -11.76 -11.58 -14.69
C GLU A 297 -12.79 -12.69 -14.88
N ALA A 298 -13.84 -12.41 -15.64
CA ALA A 298 -14.86 -13.39 -16.00
C ALA A 298 -14.29 -14.57 -16.80
N ALA A 299 -13.39 -14.32 -17.75
CA ALA A 299 -12.73 -15.37 -18.55
C ALA A 299 -11.84 -16.28 -17.67
N GLU A 300 -11.20 -15.74 -16.64
CA GLU A 300 -10.44 -16.50 -15.63
C GLU A 300 -11.35 -17.19 -14.59
N GLY A 301 -12.66 -16.93 -14.65
CA GLY A 301 -13.66 -17.44 -13.71
C GLY A 301 -13.55 -16.78 -12.34
N ILE A 302 -13.07 -15.55 -12.26
CA ILE A 302 -13.03 -14.74 -11.05
C ILE A 302 -14.27 -13.85 -11.04
N ASP A 303 -15.09 -13.99 -10.02
CA ASP A 303 -16.27 -13.16 -9.79
C ASP A 303 -15.93 -11.97 -8.90
N TRP A 304 -16.84 -11.02 -8.77
CA TRP A 304 -16.62 -9.83 -7.95
C TRP A 304 -17.89 -9.34 -7.28
N ILE A 305 -17.67 -8.59 -6.20
CA ILE A 305 -18.68 -7.79 -5.50
C ILE A 305 -18.27 -6.33 -5.63
N TRP A 306 -19.21 -5.48 -6.02
CA TRP A 306 -18.99 -4.03 -6.00
C TRP A 306 -19.23 -3.47 -4.60
N GLU A 307 -18.43 -2.50 -4.18
CA GLU A 307 -18.61 -1.83 -2.88
C GLU A 307 -20.01 -1.21 -2.73
N HIS A 308 -20.56 -0.60 -3.80
CA HIS A 308 -21.93 -0.07 -3.80
C HIS A 308 -23.04 -1.14 -3.89
N ARG A 309 -22.68 -2.40 -4.00
CA ARG A 309 -23.56 -3.56 -4.09
C ARG A 309 -23.15 -4.66 -3.12
N ILE A 310 -22.75 -4.31 -1.92
CA ILE A 310 -22.24 -5.27 -0.93
C ILE A 310 -23.23 -6.40 -0.63
N ASP A 311 -24.53 -6.14 -0.73
CA ASP A 311 -25.59 -7.17 -0.55
C ASP A 311 -25.48 -8.34 -1.54
N ASP A 312 -24.73 -8.19 -2.65
CA ASP A 312 -24.47 -9.28 -3.57
C ASP A 312 -23.62 -10.40 -2.95
N PHE A 313 -23.00 -10.20 -1.78
CA PHE A 313 -22.40 -11.29 -0.99
C PHE A 313 -23.43 -12.38 -0.63
N SER A 314 -24.71 -12.03 -0.45
CA SER A 314 -25.78 -12.99 -0.20
C SER A 314 -25.93 -14.03 -1.33
N LYS A 315 -25.61 -13.66 -2.60
CA LYS A 315 -25.63 -14.59 -3.73
C LYS A 315 -24.51 -15.64 -3.66
N LEU A 316 -23.48 -15.37 -2.86
CA LEU A 316 -22.35 -16.26 -2.61
C LEU A 316 -22.52 -17.07 -1.32
N GLY A 317 -23.69 -16.98 -0.65
CA GLY A 317 -23.98 -17.72 0.58
C GLY A 317 -23.48 -17.04 1.86
N VAL A 318 -23.22 -15.74 1.81
CA VAL A 318 -22.83 -14.93 2.99
C VAL A 318 -24.03 -14.23 3.59
#